data_1f18b89da80310a9a694dc37fef92a88
#
_entry.id   1f18b89da80310a9a694dc37fef92a88
#
_cell.length_a   1.000
_cell.length_b   1.000
_cell.length_c   1.000
_cell.angle_alpha   90.00
_cell.angle_beta   90.00
_cell.angle_gamma   90.00
#
_symmetry.space_group_name_H-M   'P 1'
#
loop_
_entity.id
_entity.type
_entity.pdbx_description
1 polymer ?
#
loop_
_entity_poly.entity_id
_entity_poly.type
_entity_poly.pdbx_seq_one_letter_code
_entity_poly.pdbx_strand_id
1 'polypeptide(L)'
;PAELLGFYNGTPLTERSHDQIDPGPDRITLYHGAIERQAGLSGLPVRQVIRETLWHEIAHYFGFSEEEMDRIEDFWADRNFPESR
;
A
#
# COMPACT_ATOMS: atom_id res chain seq x y z
N PRO A 1 -14.60 6.72 -10.80
CA PRO A 1 -13.61 5.70 -10.43
C PRO A 1 -12.62 6.22 -9.41
N ALA A 2 -12.08 5.30 -8.65
CA ALA A 2 -11.11 5.66 -7.65
C ALA A 2 -9.83 6.15 -8.30
N GLU A 3 -9.26 7.17 -7.70
CA GLU A 3 -8.02 7.72 -8.18
C GLU A 3 -6.86 6.87 -7.66
N LEU A 4 -5.84 6.68 -8.48
CA LEU A 4 -4.67 5.91 -8.05
C LEU A 4 -3.87 6.74 -7.05
N LEU A 5 -3.62 6.17 -5.88
CA LEU A 5 -2.90 6.88 -4.81
C LEU A 5 -1.42 6.56 -4.80
N GLY A 6 -1.03 5.40 -5.28
CA GLY A 6 0.36 5.00 -5.30
C GLY A 6 0.60 3.90 -6.30
N PHE A 7 1.85 3.60 -6.52
CA PHE A 7 2.23 2.61 -7.52
C PHE A 7 3.54 1.94 -7.12
N TYR A 8 3.54 0.60 -7.13
CA TYR A 8 4.74 -0.17 -6.89
C TYR A 8 5.34 -0.58 -8.24
N ASN A 9 6.60 -0.28 -8.43
CA ASN A 9 7.31 -0.64 -9.64
C ASN A 9 8.51 -1.49 -9.27
N GLY A 10 8.46 -2.75 -9.64
CA GLY A 10 9.51 -3.70 -9.32
C GLY A 10 9.00 -5.11 -9.51
N THR A 11 9.79 -6.07 -9.08
CA THR A 11 9.41 -7.47 -9.16
C THR A 11 9.02 -7.97 -7.78
N PRO A 12 7.77 -8.40 -7.59
CA PRO A 12 7.36 -8.92 -6.28
C PRO A 12 8.27 -10.05 -5.83
N LEU A 13 8.45 -10.16 -4.54
CA LEU A 13 9.36 -11.13 -3.95
C LEU A 13 9.05 -12.55 -4.42
N THR A 14 7.78 -12.88 -4.54
CA THR A 14 7.34 -14.22 -4.93
C THR A 14 7.67 -14.55 -6.37
N GLU A 15 8.04 -13.55 -7.17
CA GLU A 15 8.31 -13.76 -8.59
C GLU A 15 9.80 -13.67 -8.92
N ARG A 16 10.65 -13.49 -7.91
CA ARG A 16 12.08 -13.40 -8.15
C ARG A 16 12.67 -14.80 -8.25
N SER A 17 13.66 -14.95 -9.12
CA SER A 17 14.35 -16.20 -9.26
C SER A 17 15.84 -15.98 -9.00
N HIS A 18 16.54 -17.08 -8.72
CA HIS A 18 17.96 -17.03 -8.42
C HIS A 18 18.78 -16.60 -9.62
N ASP A 19 18.27 -16.87 -10.81
CA ASP A 19 19.01 -16.59 -12.02
C ASP A 19 18.76 -15.20 -12.56
N GLN A 20 17.84 -14.49 -11.93
CA GLN A 20 17.44 -13.20 -12.44
C GLN A 20 18.49 -12.16 -12.15
N ILE A 21 18.88 -11.42 -13.18
CA ILE A 21 19.77 -10.30 -12.99
C ILE A 21 18.98 -9.21 -12.28
N ASP A 22 19.60 -8.56 -11.32
CA ASP A 22 18.95 -7.52 -10.56
C ASP A 22 18.44 -6.43 -11.51
N PRO A 23 17.14 -6.22 -11.60
CA PRO A 23 16.58 -5.22 -12.51
C PRO A 23 16.72 -3.79 -11.97
N GLY A 24 17.39 -3.62 -10.85
CA GLY A 24 17.51 -2.33 -10.20
C GLY A 24 16.60 -2.28 -8.98
N PRO A 25 16.60 -1.16 -8.26
CA PRO A 25 15.83 -1.07 -7.02
C PRO A 25 14.35 -1.02 -7.31
N ASP A 26 13.59 -1.63 -6.42
CA ASP A 26 12.15 -1.48 -6.44
C ASP A 26 11.81 -0.06 -6.03
N ARG A 27 10.66 0.42 -6.47
CA ARG A 27 10.28 1.79 -6.22
C ARG A 27 8.79 1.87 -5.91
N ILE A 28 8.46 2.65 -4.90
CA ILE A 28 7.07 2.96 -4.62
C ILE A 28 6.90 4.45 -4.89
N THR A 29 5.93 4.79 -5.71
CA THR A 29 5.60 6.18 -6.02
C THR A 29 4.30 6.52 -5.33
N LEU A 30 4.25 7.66 -4.66
CA LEU A 30 3.03 8.16 -4.04
C LEU A 30 2.59 9.41 -4.78
N TYR A 31 1.31 9.47 -5.09
CA TYR A 31 0.76 10.59 -5.84
C TYR A 31 0.17 11.61 -4.86
N HIS A 32 0.93 12.65 -4.61
CA HIS A 32 0.64 13.63 -3.59
C HIS A 32 -0.75 14.26 -3.73
N GLY A 33 -1.07 14.73 -4.94
CA GLY A 33 -2.37 15.35 -5.16
C GLY A 33 -3.54 14.40 -4.95
N ALA A 34 -3.38 13.16 -5.43
CA ALA A 34 -4.42 12.16 -5.27
C ALA A 34 -4.62 11.82 -3.80
N ILE A 35 -3.52 11.73 -3.05
CA ILE A 35 -3.58 11.43 -1.63
C ILE A 35 -4.31 12.55 -0.87
N GLU A 36 -4.01 13.81 -1.21
CA GLU A 36 -4.68 14.93 -0.57
C GLU A 36 -6.18 14.93 -0.86
N ARG A 37 -6.54 14.63 -2.10
CA ARG A 37 -7.96 14.57 -2.45
C ARG A 37 -8.67 13.45 -1.71
N GLN A 38 -8.03 12.30 -1.62
CA GLN A 38 -8.60 11.16 -0.91
C GLN A 38 -8.77 11.48 0.57
N ALA A 39 -7.78 12.12 1.17
CA ALA A 39 -7.86 12.51 2.56
C ALA A 39 -9.05 13.45 2.79
N GLY A 40 -9.24 14.40 1.89
CA GLY A 40 -10.37 15.33 1.99
C GLY A 40 -11.71 14.62 1.87
N LEU A 41 -11.80 13.68 0.92
CA LEU A 41 -13.06 12.96 0.70
C LEU A 41 -13.40 12.01 1.83
N SER A 42 -12.39 11.39 2.43
CA SER A 42 -12.62 10.40 3.47
C SER A 42 -12.63 10.97 4.87
N GLY A 43 -12.20 12.21 5.03
CA GLY A 43 -12.11 12.84 6.35
C GLY A 43 -10.94 12.33 7.17
N LEU A 44 -9.96 11.71 6.53
CA LEU A 44 -8.80 11.17 7.24
C LEU A 44 -7.61 12.10 7.13
N PRO A 45 -6.71 12.08 8.12
CA PRO A 45 -5.46 12.84 8.00
C PRO A 45 -4.65 12.35 6.81
N VAL A 46 -3.95 13.27 6.15
CA VAL A 46 -3.10 12.94 5.02
C VAL A 46 -2.10 11.84 5.38
N ARG A 47 -1.48 11.96 6.56
CA ARG A 47 -0.46 10.95 6.96
C ARG A 47 -1.05 9.56 7.10
N GLN A 48 -2.33 9.46 7.46
CA GLN A 48 -2.97 8.14 7.53
C GLN A 48 -3.18 7.57 6.15
N VAL A 49 -3.61 8.40 5.19
CA VAL A 49 -3.77 7.95 3.81
C VAL A 49 -2.43 7.49 3.25
N ILE A 50 -1.35 8.23 3.55
CA ILE A 50 -0.01 7.83 3.12
C ILE A 50 0.37 6.48 3.71
N ARG A 51 0.13 6.28 5.01
CA ARG A 51 0.47 5.03 5.68
C ARG A 51 -0.26 3.86 5.06
N GLU A 52 -1.56 4.03 4.81
CA GLU A 52 -2.36 2.97 4.23
C GLU A 52 -1.93 2.67 2.79
N THR A 53 -1.59 3.70 2.04
CA THR A 53 -1.12 3.52 0.68
C THR A 53 0.23 2.79 0.66
N LEU A 54 1.15 3.18 1.54
CA LEU A 54 2.44 2.51 1.64
C LEU A 54 2.26 1.05 2.02
N TRP A 55 1.43 0.77 3.00
CA TRP A 55 1.16 -0.60 3.42
C TRP A 55 0.67 -1.43 2.24
N HIS A 56 -0.25 -0.87 1.48
CA HIS A 56 -0.84 -1.57 0.34
C HIS A 56 0.23 -1.92 -0.70
N GLU A 57 1.12 -0.97 -1.00
CA GLU A 57 2.16 -1.21 -2.00
C GLU A 57 3.23 -2.15 -1.48
N ILE A 58 3.57 -2.07 -0.20
CA ILE A 58 4.52 -3.00 0.41
C ILE A 58 3.96 -4.42 0.39
N ALA A 59 2.66 -4.55 0.64
CA ALA A 59 2.02 -5.86 0.61
C ALA A 59 2.10 -6.48 -0.78
N HIS A 60 2.00 -5.66 -1.83
CA HIS A 60 2.19 -6.16 -3.18
C HIS A 60 3.60 -6.71 -3.37
N TYR A 61 4.59 -6.04 -2.82
CA TYR A 61 5.97 -6.52 -2.91
C TYR A 61 6.09 -7.92 -2.30
N PHE A 62 5.42 -8.17 -1.18
CA PHE A 62 5.48 -9.47 -0.53
C PHE A 62 4.55 -10.50 -1.16
N GLY A 63 3.76 -10.09 -2.15
CA GLY A 63 2.93 -11.02 -2.89
C GLY A 63 1.57 -11.31 -2.27
N PHE A 64 1.13 -10.47 -1.31
CA PHE A 64 -0.19 -10.68 -0.74
C PHE A 64 -1.26 -10.32 -1.78
N SER A 65 -2.30 -11.13 -1.84
CA SER A 65 -3.45 -10.83 -2.68
C SER A 65 -4.31 -9.76 -2.01
N GLU A 66 -5.19 -9.14 -2.78
CA GLU A 66 -6.13 -8.16 -2.23
C GLU A 66 -6.99 -8.78 -1.13
N GLU A 67 -7.40 -10.01 -1.32
CA GLU A 67 -8.20 -10.70 -0.32
C GLU A 67 -7.41 -10.91 0.98
N GLU A 68 -6.16 -11.27 0.86
CA GLU A 68 -5.29 -11.45 2.03
C GLU A 68 -5.07 -10.12 2.74
N MET A 69 -4.89 -9.05 1.97
CA MET A 69 -4.69 -7.72 2.55
C MET A 69 -5.93 -7.27 3.31
N ASP A 70 -7.11 -7.54 2.74
CA ASP A 70 -8.36 -7.18 3.41
C ASP A 70 -8.49 -7.90 4.74
N ARG A 71 -8.14 -9.18 4.80
CA ARG A 71 -8.21 -9.94 6.04
C ARG A 71 -7.26 -9.40 7.10
N ILE A 72 -6.07 -9.01 6.69
CA ILE A 72 -5.09 -8.46 7.61
C ILE A 72 -5.55 -7.11 8.15
N GLU A 73 -6.09 -6.28 7.27
CA GLU A 73 -6.57 -4.97 7.66
C GLU A 73 -7.76 -5.07 8.60
N ASP A 74 -8.66 -6.02 8.34
CA ASP A 74 -9.79 -6.27 9.24
C ASP A 74 -9.31 -6.72 10.61
N PHE A 75 -8.29 -7.58 10.64
CA PHE A 75 -7.71 -8.04 11.90
C PHE A 75 -7.16 -6.86 12.69
N TRP A 76 -6.44 -5.97 12.02
CA TRP A 76 -5.87 -4.81 12.69
C TRP A 76 -6.94 -3.83 13.16
N ALA A 77 -7.93 -3.60 12.35
CA ALA A 77 -9.01 -2.68 12.72
C ALA A 77 -9.75 -3.18 13.96
N ASP A 78 -9.93 -4.49 14.03
CA ASP A 78 -10.62 -5.09 15.15
C ASP A 78 -9.80 -5.03 16.44
N ARG A 79 -8.46 -5.06 16.29
CA ARG A 79 -7.61 -5.11 17.47
C ARG A 79 -7.15 -3.77 17.94
N ASN A 80 -7.11 -2.82 17.03
CA ASN A 80 -6.41 -1.74 17.39
C ASN A 80 -6.97 -0.58 17.28
N PHE A 81 -7.27 -0.45 16.97
CA PHE A 81 -6.84 0.56 16.88
C PHE A 81 -7.34 1.47 16.73
N PRO A 82 -7.56 1.72 17.18
CA PRO A 82 -8.01 2.78 17.08
C PRO A 82 -7.41 3.88 17.14
N GLU A 83 -7.05 3.81 17.19
CA GLU A 83 -6.66 4.68 17.23
C GLU A 83 -6.42 5.38 16.87
N SER A 84 -6.55 5.23 16.66
CA SER A 84 -6.14 5.79 16.38
C SER A 84 -6.15 6.70 16.54
N ARG A 85 -6.35 6.71 17.01
CA ARG A 85 -6.54 7.42 17.34
C ARG A 85 -6.12 8.14 17.38
#